data_5e6960f42026fcfd32ae173050d53788
#
_entry.id   5e6960f42026fcfd32ae173050d53788
#
_cell.length_a   1.000
_cell.length_b   1.000
_cell.length_c   1.000
_cell.angle_alpha   90.00
_cell.angle_beta   90.00
_cell.angle_gamma   90.00
#
_symmetry.space_group_name_H-M   'P 1'
#
loop_
_entity.id
_entity.type
_entity.pdbx_description
1 polymer ?
#
loop_
_entity_poly.entity_id
_entity_poly.type
_entity_poly.pdbx_seq_one_letter_code
_entity_poly.pdbx_strand_id
1 'polypeptide(L)'
;MNKLDVTKEIRQVTYTYTSDNLTFEGTCNVDSKKVVSDVNAQVSVKQGEAPMNIGSVSSNGSTSINVWNSEYKSLIDTVATAFKSLQTDLTNYYNVQSVSDTL
;
A
#
# COMPACT_ATOMS: atom_id res chain seq x y z
N MET A 1 18.39 37.68 4.00
CA MET A 1 17.18 37.27 4.74
C MET A 1 16.73 35.90 4.28
N ASN A 2 16.49 35.01 5.21
CA ASN A 2 16.09 33.65 4.91
C ASN A 2 14.59 33.57 4.80
N LYS A 3 14.13 32.82 3.81
CA LYS A 3 12.72 32.62 3.59
C LYS A 3 12.45 31.13 3.38
N LEU A 4 11.56 30.56 4.19
CA LEU A 4 11.11 29.19 4.01
C LEU A 4 9.87 29.19 3.15
N ASP A 5 9.91 28.43 2.07
CA ASP A 5 8.81 28.36 1.12
C ASP A 5 8.46 26.89 0.91
N VAL A 6 7.47 26.40 1.63
CA VAL A 6 7.04 25.02 1.51
C VAL A 6 6.04 24.95 0.38
N THR A 7 6.49 24.44 -0.76
CA THR A 7 5.66 24.34 -1.96
C THR A 7 4.96 22.99 -2.09
N LYS A 8 5.44 22.00 -1.35
CA LYS A 8 4.86 20.66 -1.41
C LYS A 8 5.13 19.94 -0.10
N GLU A 9 4.13 19.29 0.41
CA GLU A 9 4.26 18.49 1.63
C GLU A 9 3.69 17.10 1.38
N ILE A 10 4.50 16.08 1.72
CA ILE A 10 4.13 14.68 1.54
C ILE A 10 4.28 13.99 2.89
N ARG A 11 3.22 13.29 3.30
CA ARG A 11 3.23 12.52 4.53
C ARG A 11 3.37 11.04 4.20
N GLN A 12 4.25 10.35 4.92
CA GLN A 12 4.37 8.90 4.81
C GLN A 12 3.39 8.26 5.78
N VAL A 13 2.64 7.30 5.27
CA VAL A 13 1.63 6.58 6.04
C VAL A 13 2.01 5.11 6.08
N THR A 14 1.95 4.52 7.27
CA THR A 14 2.15 3.09 7.45
C THR A 14 0.78 2.43 7.54
N TYR A 15 0.62 1.29 6.88
CA TYR A 15 -0.67 0.61 6.85
C TYR A 15 -0.51 -0.90 6.91
N THR A 16 -1.60 -1.56 7.28
CA THR A 16 -1.73 -3.01 7.21
C THR A 16 -3.04 -3.30 6.48
N TYR A 17 -2.98 -4.19 5.50
CA TYR A 17 -4.15 -4.60 4.72
C TYR A 17 -4.23 -6.11 4.71
N THR A 18 -5.37 -6.65 5.06
CA THR A 18 -5.59 -8.10 5.11
C THR A 18 -6.63 -8.49 4.07
N SER A 19 -6.31 -9.50 3.28
CA SER A 19 -7.22 -10.05 2.28
C SER A 19 -7.12 -11.57 2.36
N ASP A 20 -8.14 -12.20 2.89
CA ASP A 20 -8.15 -13.64 3.14
C ASP A 20 -6.93 -14.04 3.99
N ASN A 21 -6.04 -14.88 3.45
CA ASN A 21 -4.84 -15.33 4.16
C ASN A 21 -3.64 -14.42 3.95
N LEU A 22 -3.78 -13.40 3.11
CA LEU A 22 -2.69 -12.51 2.77
C LEU A 22 -2.71 -11.27 3.64
N THR A 23 -1.55 -10.86 4.10
CA THR A 23 -1.37 -9.62 4.85
C THR A 23 -0.33 -8.76 4.13
N PHE A 24 -0.68 -7.51 3.90
CA PHE A 24 0.20 -6.52 3.28
C PHE A 24 0.55 -5.49 4.35
N GLU A 25 1.83 -5.37 4.66
CA GLU A 25 2.31 -4.36 5.61
C GLU A 25 3.29 -3.46 4.88
N GLY A 26 3.01 -2.18 4.86
CA GLY A 26 3.88 -1.28 4.14
C GLY A 26 3.58 0.17 4.37
N THR A 27 4.01 0.98 3.41
CA THR A 27 3.89 2.42 3.48
C THR A 27 3.42 2.97 2.15
N CYS A 28 2.86 4.17 2.22
CA CYS A 28 2.56 4.94 1.03
C CYS A 28 2.77 6.42 1.37
N ASN A 29 2.78 7.26 0.35
CA ASN A 29 2.88 8.69 0.52
C ASN A 29 1.53 9.33 0.20
N VAL A 30 1.15 10.32 0.99
CA VAL A 30 -0.09 11.07 0.78
C VAL A 30 0.26 12.55 0.77
N ASP A 31 -0.07 13.24 -0.31
CA ASP A 31 0.22 14.66 -0.43
C ASP A 31 -0.91 15.50 0.20
N SER A 32 -0.74 16.82 0.14
CA SER A 32 -1.71 17.74 0.73
C SER A 32 -3.08 17.69 0.05
N LYS A 33 -3.15 17.14 -1.15
CA LYS A 33 -4.41 16.98 -1.88
C LYS A 33 -5.02 15.60 -1.68
N LYS A 34 -4.46 14.81 -0.76
CA LYS A 34 -4.92 13.46 -0.45
C LYS A 34 -4.70 12.47 -1.61
N VAL A 35 -3.70 12.75 -2.43
CA VAL A 35 -3.33 11.81 -3.51
C VAL A 35 -2.32 10.80 -2.95
N VAL A 36 -2.64 9.53 -3.12
CA VAL A 36 -1.81 8.42 -2.64
C VAL A 36 -0.81 8.05 -3.73
N SER A 37 0.45 7.89 -3.34
CA SER A 37 1.51 7.51 -4.26
C SER A 37 2.55 6.66 -3.54
N ASP A 38 3.47 6.07 -4.31
CA ASP A 38 4.57 5.26 -3.79
C ASP A 38 4.11 4.19 -2.80
N VAL A 39 3.08 3.45 -3.20
CA VAL A 39 2.53 2.38 -2.37
C VAL A 39 3.45 1.17 -2.45
N ASN A 40 3.87 0.68 -1.29
CA ASN A 40 4.67 -0.54 -1.25
C ASN A 40 4.33 -1.34 0.00
N ALA A 41 4.57 -2.64 -0.06
CA ALA A 41 4.23 -3.52 1.05
C ALA A 41 5.02 -4.83 0.97
N GLN A 42 5.25 -5.41 2.13
CA GLN A 42 5.68 -6.79 2.25
C GLN A 42 4.44 -7.66 2.30
N VAL A 43 4.47 -8.78 1.60
CA VAL A 43 3.34 -9.69 1.53
C VAL A 43 3.65 -10.93 2.37
N SER A 44 2.75 -11.25 3.28
CA SER A 44 2.87 -12.42 4.13
C SER A 44 1.63 -13.29 3.98
N VAL A 45 1.81 -14.59 4.14
CA VAL A 45 0.70 -15.54 4.20
C VAL A 45 0.65 -16.11 5.61
N LYS A 46 -0.55 -16.22 6.16
CA LYS A 46 -0.73 -16.80 7.47
C LYS A 46 -0.63 -18.32 7.35
N GLN A 47 0.34 -18.90 8.00
CA GLN A 47 0.55 -20.33 8.00
C GLN A 47 0.67 -20.80 9.45
N GLY A 48 -0.37 -21.45 9.95
CA GLY A 48 -0.43 -21.81 11.36
C GLY A 48 -0.58 -20.55 12.20
N GLU A 49 0.28 -20.40 13.21
CA GLU A 49 0.22 -19.28 14.13
C GLU A 49 1.11 -18.11 13.74
N ALA A 50 1.99 -18.29 12.76
CA ALA A 50 2.95 -17.27 12.39
C ALA A 50 2.80 -16.89 10.93
N PRO A 51 2.90 -15.61 10.59
CA PRO A 51 2.92 -15.20 9.19
C PRO A 51 4.27 -15.50 8.56
N MET A 52 4.25 -15.86 7.28
CA MET A 52 5.47 -16.10 6.52
C MET A 52 5.53 -15.08 5.36
N ASN A 53 6.62 -14.35 5.29
CA ASN A 53 6.83 -13.40 4.20
C ASN A 53 7.08 -14.16 2.91
N ILE A 54 6.28 -13.89 1.88
CA ILE A 54 6.37 -14.59 0.59
C ILE A 54 6.74 -13.67 -0.56
N GLY A 55 6.71 -12.36 -0.36
CA GLY A 55 6.99 -11.46 -1.46
C GLY A 55 6.85 -10.00 -1.07
N SER A 56 6.87 -9.15 -2.08
CA SER A 56 6.67 -7.73 -1.92
C SER A 56 5.96 -7.16 -3.14
N VAL A 57 5.31 -6.02 -2.94
CA VAL A 57 4.60 -5.31 -4.00
C VAL A 57 4.95 -3.83 -3.93
N SER A 58 4.89 -3.16 -5.05
CA SER A 58 5.11 -1.72 -5.09
C SER A 58 4.41 -1.11 -6.29
N SER A 59 4.06 0.15 -6.17
CA SER A 59 3.47 0.92 -7.26
C SER A 59 3.99 2.35 -7.17
N ASN A 60 4.85 2.70 -8.12
CA ASN A 60 5.45 4.03 -8.21
C ASN A 60 5.56 4.36 -9.70
N GLY A 61 4.43 4.72 -10.32
CA GLY A 61 4.36 4.92 -11.74
C GLY A 61 4.20 3.63 -12.53
N SER A 62 4.67 2.52 -11.98
CA SER A 62 4.44 1.19 -12.53
C SER A 62 4.30 0.21 -11.39
N THR A 63 3.56 -0.86 -11.63
CA THR A 63 3.30 -1.87 -10.61
C THR A 63 4.31 -2.99 -10.73
N SER A 64 4.88 -3.36 -9.58
CA SER A 64 5.85 -4.45 -9.49
C SER A 64 5.40 -5.43 -8.41
N ILE A 65 5.34 -6.70 -8.76
CA ILE A 65 4.90 -7.74 -7.84
C ILE A 65 5.93 -8.87 -7.87
N ASN A 66 6.49 -9.16 -6.70
CA ASN A 66 7.47 -10.21 -6.53
C ASN A 66 6.98 -11.22 -5.51
N VAL A 67 6.96 -12.49 -5.91
CA VAL A 67 6.72 -13.60 -4.99
C VAL A 67 7.95 -14.49 -5.09
N TRP A 68 8.82 -14.43 -4.09
CA TRP A 68 10.09 -15.15 -4.12
C TRP A 68 10.03 -16.55 -3.53
N ASN A 69 8.98 -16.86 -2.79
CA ASN A 69 8.82 -18.18 -2.22
C ASN A 69 8.21 -19.10 -3.26
N SER A 70 8.95 -20.14 -3.67
CA SER A 70 8.54 -21.01 -4.77
C SER A 70 7.24 -21.76 -4.48
N GLU A 71 6.92 -22.01 -3.22
CA GLU A 71 5.67 -22.68 -2.84
C GLU A 71 4.45 -21.82 -3.10
N TYR A 72 4.63 -20.50 -3.17
CA TYR A 72 3.53 -19.54 -3.26
C TYR A 72 3.52 -18.78 -4.59
N LYS A 73 4.36 -19.17 -5.55
CA LYS A 73 4.37 -18.49 -6.84
C LYS A 73 3.04 -18.58 -7.57
N SER A 74 2.27 -19.61 -7.32
CA SER A 74 0.94 -19.75 -7.91
C SER A 74 -0.04 -18.70 -7.38
N LEU A 75 0.29 -18.03 -6.28
CA LEU A 75 -0.53 -16.98 -5.71
C LEU A 75 -0.27 -15.61 -6.30
N ILE A 76 0.62 -15.50 -7.30
CA ILE A 76 1.00 -14.19 -7.84
C ILE A 76 -0.22 -13.43 -8.36
N ASP A 77 -1.16 -14.12 -9.01
CA ASP A 77 -2.38 -13.47 -9.50
C ASP A 77 -3.28 -13.03 -8.36
N THR A 78 -3.36 -13.83 -7.30
CA THR A 78 -4.13 -13.49 -6.10
C THR A 78 -3.52 -12.27 -5.42
N VAL A 79 -2.19 -12.25 -5.30
CA VAL A 79 -1.47 -11.11 -4.73
C VAL A 79 -1.71 -9.85 -5.56
N ALA A 80 -1.64 -9.98 -6.88
CA ALA A 80 -1.87 -8.85 -7.79
C ALA A 80 -3.28 -8.27 -7.62
N THR A 81 -4.27 -9.13 -7.56
CA THR A 81 -5.67 -8.72 -7.37
C THR A 81 -5.86 -8.04 -6.03
N ALA A 82 -5.30 -8.63 -4.96
CA ALA A 82 -5.39 -8.07 -3.61
C ALA A 82 -4.67 -6.72 -3.53
N PHE A 83 -3.52 -6.58 -4.18
CA PHE A 83 -2.80 -5.31 -4.19
C PHE A 83 -3.59 -4.22 -4.90
N LYS A 84 -4.26 -4.56 -5.98
CA LYS A 84 -5.13 -3.61 -6.67
C LYS A 84 -6.26 -3.14 -5.76
N SER A 85 -6.88 -4.05 -5.02
CA SER A 85 -7.92 -3.71 -4.04
C SER A 85 -7.36 -2.83 -2.93
N LEU A 86 -6.15 -3.13 -2.46
CA LEU A 86 -5.47 -2.33 -1.44
C LEU A 86 -5.30 -0.89 -1.91
N GLN A 87 -4.83 -0.70 -3.14
CA GLN A 87 -4.64 0.65 -3.68
C GLN A 87 -5.97 1.39 -3.80
N THR A 88 -7.02 0.70 -4.23
CA THR A 88 -8.36 1.27 -4.32
C THR A 88 -8.86 1.69 -2.95
N ASP A 89 -8.68 0.84 -1.96
CA ASP A 89 -9.13 1.12 -0.59
C ASP A 89 -8.37 2.29 0.02
N LEU A 90 -7.06 2.39 -0.22
CA LEU A 90 -6.27 3.53 0.24
C LEU A 90 -6.77 4.84 -0.39
N THR A 91 -7.01 4.81 -1.69
CA THR A 91 -7.49 5.99 -2.39
C THR A 91 -8.87 6.41 -1.85
N ASN A 92 -9.76 5.44 -1.64
CA ASN A 92 -11.09 5.73 -1.12
C ASN A 92 -11.04 6.25 0.30
N TYR A 93 -10.14 5.72 1.12
CA TYR A 93 -9.98 6.17 2.50
C TYR A 93 -9.69 7.67 2.55
N TYR A 94 -8.76 8.14 1.72
CA TYR A 94 -8.38 9.54 1.74
C TYR A 94 -9.39 10.42 1.01
N ASN A 95 -10.09 9.90 0.03
CA ASN A 95 -11.18 10.63 -0.61
C ASN A 95 -12.33 10.88 0.36
N VAL A 96 -12.70 9.87 1.14
CA VAL A 96 -13.75 10.01 2.15
C VAL A 96 -13.37 11.04 3.20
N GLN A 97 -12.11 11.00 3.68
CA GLN A 97 -11.65 11.97 4.66
C GLN A 97 -11.62 13.39 4.10
N SER A 98 -11.25 13.52 2.82
CA SER A 98 -11.24 14.82 2.18
C SER A 98 -12.65 15.41 2.09
N VAL A 99 -13.64 14.58 1.78
CA VAL A 99 -15.04 15.01 1.76
C VAL A 99 -15.52 15.40 3.14
N SER A 100 -15.13 14.62 4.17
CA SER A 100 -15.50 14.93 5.55
C SER A 100 -14.93 16.28 6.00
N ASP A 101 -13.73 16.59 5.57
CA ASP A 101 -13.06 17.84 5.94
C ASP A 101 -13.75 19.05 5.32
N THR A 102 -14.46 18.88 4.21
CA THR A 102 -15.15 19.99 3.56
C THR A 102 -16.56 20.23 4.08
N LEU A 103 -17.07 19.31 4.87
CA LEU A 103 -18.39 19.42 5.47
C LEU A 103 -18.32 20.12 6.83
#